data_9555c96e668d06c9e2c128dc4333a608
#
_entry.id   9555c96e668d06c9e2c128dc4333a608
#
_cell.length_a   1.000
_cell.length_b   1.000
_cell.length_c   1.000
_cell.angle_alpha   90.00
_cell.angle_beta   90.00
_cell.angle_gamma   90.00
#
_symmetry.space_group_name_H-M   'P 1'
#
loop_
_entity.id
_entity.type
_entity.pdbx_description
1 polymer ?
#
loop_
_entity_poly.entity_id
_entity_poly.type
_entity_poly.pdbx_seq_one_letter_code
_entity_poly.pdbx_strand_id
1 'polypeptide(L)'
;MAKKYIDTGKKDTRGGFGAGLYEAGKKDPRIVAMTADLIGSLKMDAFAKEFPDRFVQCGIAEANMIGAAAGLAVTGKIPFVGSFAEFVTGRVYDQIRQEVAYGHTNVKIASSHAGITLGEDGVFAFADCCRHYEGQGSFDLFLRQV
;
A
#
# COMPACT_ATOMS: atom_id res chain seq x y z
N MET A 1 15.48 27.47 -12.14
CA MET A 1 14.62 27.19 -13.31
C MET A 1 13.34 26.54 -12.83
N ALA A 2 12.18 27.12 -13.14
CA ALA A 2 10.89 26.51 -12.79
C ALA A 2 10.69 25.22 -13.61
N LYS A 3 10.34 24.11 -12.95
CA LYS A 3 9.99 22.87 -13.65
C LYS A 3 8.70 23.11 -14.44
N LYS A 4 8.77 22.92 -15.75
CA LYS A 4 7.60 23.00 -16.63
C LYS A 4 6.82 21.70 -16.44
N TYR A 5 5.66 21.77 -15.81
CA TYR A 5 4.75 20.63 -15.73
C TYR A 5 4.03 20.46 -17.07
N ILE A 6 4.10 19.26 -17.61
CA ILE A 6 3.36 18.90 -18.84
C ILE A 6 2.07 18.21 -18.36
N ASP A 7 0.92 18.79 -18.68
CA ASP A 7 -0.36 18.15 -18.46
C ASP A 7 -0.48 16.95 -19.41
N THR A 8 -0.45 15.74 -18.86
CA THR A 8 -0.59 14.48 -19.61
C THR A 8 -2.03 13.92 -19.55
N GLY A 9 -2.99 14.74 -19.11
CA GLY A 9 -4.38 14.36 -18.91
C GLY A 9 -4.64 13.75 -17.53
N LYS A 10 -5.89 13.49 -17.25
CA LYS A 10 -6.34 12.90 -15.97
C LYS A 10 -6.01 11.41 -15.96
N LYS A 11 -5.27 10.98 -14.91
CA LYS A 11 -4.98 9.57 -14.62
C LYS A 11 -5.37 9.27 -13.19
N ASP A 12 -5.92 8.10 -13.00
CA ASP A 12 -6.26 7.58 -11.68
C ASP A 12 -4.97 7.16 -10.93
N THR A 13 -4.85 7.57 -9.67
CA THR A 13 -3.66 7.30 -8.84
C THR A 13 -3.47 5.81 -8.56
N ARG A 14 -4.54 5.03 -8.48
CA ARG A 14 -4.50 3.58 -8.31
C ARG A 14 -3.88 2.90 -9.53
N GLY A 15 -4.23 3.38 -10.73
CA GLY A 15 -3.58 2.95 -11.97
C GLY A 15 -2.09 3.26 -12.00
N GLY A 16 -1.70 4.43 -11.46
CA GLY A 16 -0.30 4.80 -11.26
C GLY A 16 0.43 3.87 -10.30
N PHE A 17 -0.20 3.51 -9.17
CA PHE A 17 0.35 2.54 -8.23
C PHE A 17 0.53 1.16 -8.87
N GLY A 18 -0.52 0.61 -9.50
CA GLY A 18 -0.45 -0.71 -10.13
C GLY A 18 0.63 -0.80 -11.21
N ALA A 19 0.74 0.23 -12.07
CA ALA A 19 1.78 0.30 -13.09
C ALA A 19 3.19 0.40 -12.49
N GLY A 20 3.37 1.24 -11.46
CA GLY A 20 4.64 1.39 -10.74
C GLY A 20 5.07 0.11 -10.05
N LEU A 21 4.15 -0.58 -9.38
CA LEU A 21 4.40 -1.87 -8.72
C LEU A 21 4.83 -2.94 -9.75
N TYR A 22 4.14 -3.01 -10.89
CA TYR A 22 4.48 -3.94 -11.97
C TYR A 22 5.89 -3.68 -12.51
N GLU A 23 6.23 -2.44 -12.83
CA GLU A 23 7.57 -2.08 -13.32
C GLU A 23 8.67 -2.30 -12.26
N ALA A 24 8.36 -2.05 -10.99
CA ALA A 24 9.29 -2.36 -9.90
C ALA A 24 9.53 -3.88 -9.77
N GLY A 25 8.47 -4.67 -9.88
CA GLY A 25 8.55 -6.14 -9.83
C GLY A 25 9.39 -6.75 -10.95
N LYS A 26 9.42 -6.14 -12.14
CA LYS A 26 10.32 -6.52 -13.22
C LYS A 26 11.80 -6.27 -12.89
N LYS A 27 12.08 -5.18 -12.20
CA LYS A 27 13.44 -4.73 -11.90
C LYS A 27 14.06 -5.45 -10.70
N ASP A 28 13.24 -5.80 -9.71
CA ASP A 28 13.73 -6.41 -8.47
C ASP A 28 12.91 -7.65 -8.09
N PRO A 29 13.52 -8.85 -8.15
CA PRO A 29 12.82 -10.10 -7.80
C PRO A 29 12.53 -10.26 -6.31
N ARG A 30 13.03 -9.39 -5.45
CA ARG A 30 12.72 -9.38 -4.02
C ARG A 30 11.34 -8.78 -3.74
N ILE A 31 10.78 -8.03 -4.68
CA ILE A 31 9.46 -7.39 -4.50
C ILE A 31 8.38 -8.46 -4.48
N VAL A 32 7.58 -8.41 -3.42
CA VAL A 32 6.38 -9.23 -3.20
C VAL A 32 5.21 -8.28 -3.04
N ALA A 33 4.11 -8.55 -3.70
CA ALA A 33 2.89 -7.77 -3.57
C ALA A 33 1.84 -8.55 -2.77
N MET A 34 1.16 -7.88 -1.85
CA MET A 34 0.17 -8.49 -0.96
C MET A 34 -1.08 -7.61 -0.88
N THR A 35 -2.23 -8.23 -0.79
CA THR A 35 -3.50 -7.50 -0.61
C THR A 35 -4.51 -8.31 0.21
N ALA A 36 -5.44 -7.59 0.81
CA ALA A 36 -6.56 -8.15 1.57
C ALA A 36 -7.84 -8.07 0.72
N ASP A 37 -7.92 -8.95 -0.30
CA ASP A 37 -9.06 -9.12 -1.22
C ASP A 37 -9.43 -7.88 -2.07
N LEU A 38 -8.44 -7.06 -2.43
CA LEU A 38 -8.65 -5.80 -3.15
C LEU A 38 -7.79 -5.68 -4.43
N ILE A 39 -7.50 -6.79 -5.12
CA ILE A 39 -6.65 -6.83 -6.33
C ILE A 39 -7.10 -5.78 -7.36
N GLY A 40 -8.35 -5.87 -7.80
CA GLY A 40 -8.90 -5.00 -8.84
C GLY A 40 -9.02 -3.54 -8.40
N SER A 41 -9.41 -3.30 -7.14
CA SER A 41 -9.53 -1.96 -6.57
C SER A 41 -8.19 -1.22 -6.52
N LEU A 42 -7.12 -1.95 -6.30
CA LEU A 42 -5.75 -1.42 -6.21
C LEU A 42 -4.97 -1.52 -7.53
N LYS A 43 -5.60 -2.05 -8.59
CA LYS A 43 -4.97 -2.24 -9.90
C LYS A 43 -3.71 -3.11 -9.86
N MET A 44 -3.71 -4.15 -9.03
CA MET A 44 -2.59 -5.07 -8.86
C MET A 44 -2.65 -6.26 -9.82
N ASP A 45 -3.65 -6.33 -10.70
CA ASP A 45 -3.92 -7.45 -11.61
C ASP A 45 -2.72 -7.81 -12.49
N ALA A 46 -2.04 -6.80 -13.04
CA ALA A 46 -0.89 -7.00 -13.91
C ALA A 46 0.28 -7.68 -13.15
N PHE A 47 0.54 -7.25 -11.92
CA PHE A 47 1.57 -7.86 -11.08
C PHE A 47 1.19 -9.30 -10.70
N ALA A 48 -0.03 -9.53 -10.26
CA ALA A 48 -0.51 -10.85 -9.87
C ALA A 48 -0.45 -11.86 -11.02
N LYS A 49 -0.75 -11.42 -12.24
CA LYS A 49 -0.69 -12.26 -13.44
C LYS A 49 0.73 -12.60 -13.86
N GLU A 50 1.64 -11.62 -13.85
CA GLU A 50 3.01 -11.80 -14.31
C GLU A 50 3.89 -12.52 -13.28
N PHE A 51 3.63 -12.26 -11.98
CA PHE A 51 4.46 -12.77 -10.89
C PHE A 51 3.62 -13.51 -9.84
N PRO A 52 2.92 -14.61 -10.20
CA PRO A 52 2.02 -15.32 -9.29
C PRO A 52 2.73 -15.83 -8.03
N ASP A 53 3.99 -16.26 -8.13
CA ASP A 53 4.79 -16.73 -7.00
C ASP A 53 5.25 -15.62 -6.04
N ARG A 54 5.03 -14.37 -6.42
CA ARG A 54 5.38 -13.17 -5.64
C ARG A 54 4.15 -12.33 -5.31
N PHE A 55 2.97 -12.88 -5.52
CA PHE A 55 1.71 -12.25 -5.19
C PHE A 55 0.98 -13.06 -4.11
N VAL A 56 0.61 -12.39 -3.02
CA VAL A 56 -0.07 -13.03 -1.88
C VAL A 56 -1.44 -12.39 -1.67
N GLN A 57 -2.47 -13.20 -1.80
CA GLN A 57 -3.82 -12.83 -1.42
C GLN A 57 -4.08 -13.30 0.02
N CYS A 58 -4.25 -12.35 0.93
CA CYS A 58 -4.40 -12.64 2.36
C CYS A 58 -5.87 -12.81 2.80
N GLY A 59 -6.84 -12.65 1.89
CA GLY A 59 -8.24 -12.53 2.26
C GLY A 59 -8.50 -11.23 3.03
N ILE A 60 -9.67 -11.07 3.61
CA ILE A 60 -10.04 -9.88 4.41
C ILE A 60 -9.40 -10.01 5.80
N ALA A 61 -8.08 -9.93 5.86
CA ALA A 61 -7.28 -10.15 7.07
C ALA A 61 -6.05 -9.23 7.10
N GLU A 62 -6.27 -7.93 7.17
CA GLU A 62 -5.21 -6.91 7.06
C GLU A 62 -4.16 -7.02 8.17
N ALA A 63 -4.56 -7.36 9.40
CA ALA A 63 -3.61 -7.57 10.49
C ALA A 63 -2.64 -8.73 10.19
N ASN A 64 -3.16 -9.85 9.69
CA ASN A 64 -2.34 -10.97 9.24
C ASN A 64 -1.45 -10.60 8.05
N MET A 65 -1.97 -9.78 7.12
CA MET A 65 -1.20 -9.29 5.97
C MET A 65 0.02 -8.48 6.41
N ILE A 66 -0.14 -7.58 7.38
CA ILE A 66 0.98 -6.77 7.91
C ILE A 66 2.01 -7.67 8.59
N GLY A 67 1.59 -8.60 9.46
CA GLY A 67 2.50 -9.53 10.13
C GLY A 67 3.28 -10.41 9.16
N ALA A 68 2.58 -10.97 8.17
CA ALA A 68 3.22 -11.77 7.12
C ALA A 68 4.21 -10.94 6.29
N ALA A 69 3.86 -9.68 5.96
CA ALA A 69 4.74 -8.76 5.27
C ALA A 69 6.01 -8.44 6.09
N ALA A 70 5.87 -8.18 7.38
CA ALA A 70 7.01 -7.96 8.27
C ALA A 70 7.93 -9.19 8.31
N GLY A 71 7.36 -10.39 8.41
CA GLY A 71 8.12 -11.65 8.32
C GLY A 71 8.87 -11.80 7.00
N LEU A 72 8.24 -11.51 5.87
CA LEU A 72 8.88 -11.52 4.55
C LEU A 72 10.01 -10.50 4.46
N ALA A 73 9.82 -9.30 5.04
CA ALA A 73 10.87 -8.27 5.05
C ALA A 73 12.11 -8.71 5.83
N VAL A 74 11.95 -9.41 6.95
CA VAL A 74 13.07 -10.00 7.73
C VAL A 74 13.86 -11.00 6.89
N THR A 75 13.22 -11.72 5.95
CA THR A 75 13.91 -12.64 5.04
C THR A 75 14.58 -11.95 3.85
N GLY A 76 14.60 -10.61 3.80
CA GLY A 76 15.22 -9.83 2.71
C GLY A 76 14.31 -9.57 1.52
N LYS A 77 13.02 -9.90 1.59
CA LYS A 77 12.04 -9.47 0.59
C LYS A 77 11.65 -8.00 0.80
N ILE A 78 11.02 -7.44 -0.21
CA ILE A 78 10.51 -6.06 -0.19
C ILE A 78 8.98 -6.13 -0.41
N PRO A 79 8.20 -6.34 0.67
CA PRO A 79 6.74 -6.45 0.53
C PRO A 79 6.10 -5.09 0.27
N PHE A 80 5.21 -5.06 -0.71
CA PHE A 80 4.25 -4.00 -0.95
C PHE A 80 2.86 -4.50 -0.55
N VAL A 81 2.33 -3.96 0.54
CA VAL A 81 0.98 -4.30 1.01
C VAL A 81 0.00 -3.24 0.60
N GLY A 82 -1.16 -3.65 0.12
CA GLY A 82 -2.21 -2.74 -0.34
C GLY A 82 -3.59 -3.10 0.20
N SER A 83 -4.31 -2.09 0.70
CA SER A 83 -5.73 -2.14 1.04
C SER A 83 -6.32 -0.72 1.05
N PHE A 84 -7.57 -0.57 1.49
CA PHE A 84 -8.14 0.75 1.71
C PHE A 84 -7.50 1.42 2.93
N ALA A 85 -7.43 2.74 2.90
CA ALA A 85 -6.67 3.52 3.88
C ALA A 85 -7.06 3.20 5.32
N GLU A 86 -8.35 3.19 5.64
CA GLU A 86 -8.85 2.87 6.98
C GLU A 86 -8.42 1.48 7.45
N PHE A 87 -8.37 0.51 6.53
CA PHE A 87 -8.07 -0.88 6.86
C PHE A 87 -6.59 -1.12 7.09
N VAL A 88 -5.71 -0.37 6.40
CA VAL A 88 -4.25 -0.49 6.60
C VAL A 88 -3.67 0.58 7.52
N THR A 89 -4.51 1.35 8.19
CA THR A 89 -4.09 2.32 9.19
C THR A 89 -4.78 2.09 10.53
N GLY A 90 -6.07 2.38 10.64
CA GLY A 90 -6.82 2.26 11.89
C GLY A 90 -6.92 0.82 12.39
N ARG A 91 -7.35 -0.10 11.51
CA ARG A 91 -7.58 -1.51 11.87
C ARG A 91 -6.31 -2.25 12.29
N VAL A 92 -5.16 -1.91 11.73
CA VAL A 92 -3.88 -2.62 11.90
C VAL A 92 -2.82 -1.75 12.56
N TYR A 93 -3.23 -0.74 13.30
CA TYR A 93 -2.33 0.23 13.93
C TYR A 93 -1.27 -0.46 14.79
N ASP A 94 -1.67 -1.42 15.63
CA ASP A 94 -0.73 -2.10 16.53
C ASP A 94 0.29 -2.95 15.77
N GLN A 95 -0.13 -3.67 14.74
CA GLN A 95 0.76 -4.47 13.91
C GLN A 95 1.78 -3.58 13.20
N ILE A 96 1.37 -2.46 12.64
CA ILE A 96 2.30 -1.51 12.03
C ILE A 96 3.29 -0.98 13.07
N ARG A 97 2.81 -0.59 14.24
CA ARG A 97 3.65 -0.07 15.31
C ARG A 97 4.70 -1.08 15.77
N GLN A 98 4.29 -2.32 16.02
CA GLN A 98 5.17 -3.35 16.58
C GLN A 98 6.07 -4.00 15.52
N GLU A 99 5.48 -4.42 14.41
CA GLU A 99 6.14 -5.30 13.47
C GLU A 99 6.89 -4.53 12.38
N VAL A 100 6.37 -3.35 11.99
CA VAL A 100 7.00 -2.54 10.94
C VAL A 100 7.87 -1.45 11.56
N ALA A 101 7.32 -0.61 12.43
CA ALA A 101 8.03 0.52 12.99
C ALA A 101 9.09 0.11 14.01
N TYR A 102 8.67 -0.55 15.07
CA TYR A 102 9.59 -1.00 16.11
C TYR A 102 10.56 -2.07 15.60
N GLY A 103 10.08 -2.98 14.75
CA GLY A 103 10.88 -4.00 14.09
C GLY A 103 11.83 -3.47 13.01
N HIS A 104 11.72 -2.20 12.60
CA HIS A 104 12.47 -1.59 11.49
C HIS A 104 12.43 -2.42 10.20
N THR A 105 11.29 -3.04 9.89
CA THR A 105 11.14 -3.90 8.72
C THR A 105 10.84 -3.09 7.45
N ASN A 106 11.38 -3.53 6.31
CA ASN A 106 11.25 -2.82 5.03
C ASN A 106 9.92 -3.13 4.33
N VAL A 107 8.80 -2.89 4.98
CA VAL A 107 7.45 -3.04 4.42
C VAL A 107 7.01 -1.73 3.77
N LYS A 108 6.47 -1.80 2.56
CA LYS A 108 5.86 -0.66 1.85
C LYS A 108 4.35 -0.77 1.97
N ILE A 109 3.72 0.20 2.62
CA ILE A 109 2.27 0.24 2.79
C ILE A 109 1.69 1.23 1.78
N ALA A 110 0.87 0.72 0.86
CA ALA A 110 0.16 1.52 -0.14
C ALA A 110 -1.33 1.48 0.15
N SER A 111 -1.92 2.63 0.40
CA SER A 111 -3.34 2.74 0.68
C SER A 111 -4.06 3.58 -0.37
N SER A 112 -5.34 3.31 -0.54
CA SER A 112 -6.22 4.05 -1.44
C SER A 112 -7.58 4.27 -0.79
N HIS A 113 -8.49 4.93 -1.50
CA HIS A 113 -9.84 5.17 -1.02
C HIS A 113 -9.89 5.95 0.30
N ALA A 114 -9.20 7.09 0.34
CA ALA A 114 -9.28 8.07 1.43
C ALA A 114 -9.69 9.44 0.88
N GLY A 115 -10.47 10.16 1.65
CA GLY A 115 -10.85 11.54 1.36
C GLY A 115 -12.26 11.74 0.80
N ILE A 116 -12.61 13.00 0.61
CA ILE A 116 -13.99 13.45 0.32
C ILE A 116 -14.55 13.00 -1.02
N THR A 117 -13.69 12.58 -1.95
CA THR A 117 -14.09 12.16 -3.29
C THR A 117 -14.59 10.72 -3.35
N LEU A 118 -14.47 9.97 -2.28
CA LEU A 118 -14.97 8.61 -2.18
C LEU A 118 -16.46 8.63 -1.82
N GLY A 119 -17.33 8.37 -2.80
CA GLY A 119 -18.78 8.51 -2.63
C GLY A 119 -19.48 7.29 -2.02
N GLU A 120 -19.09 6.09 -2.42
CA GLU A 120 -19.86 4.87 -2.13
C GLU A 120 -19.62 4.33 -0.72
N ASP A 121 -18.40 4.45 -0.19
CA ASP A 121 -18.04 3.95 1.13
C ASP A 121 -18.25 4.99 2.26
N GLY A 122 -18.77 6.16 1.92
CA GLY A 122 -19.26 7.17 2.87
C GLY A 122 -18.21 7.65 3.88
N VAL A 123 -18.62 7.77 5.14
CA VAL A 123 -17.83 8.33 6.23
C VAL A 123 -16.56 7.56 6.55
N PHE A 124 -16.48 6.29 6.21
CA PHE A 124 -15.28 5.47 6.41
C PHE A 124 -14.05 5.99 5.65
N ALA A 125 -14.27 6.64 4.53
CA ALA A 125 -13.19 7.22 3.74
C ALA A 125 -12.66 8.55 4.28
N PHE A 126 -13.36 9.14 5.23
CA PHE A 126 -12.98 10.38 5.92
C PHE A 126 -11.98 10.17 7.04
N ALA A 127 -11.52 8.94 7.24
CA ALA A 127 -10.62 8.64 8.32
C ALA A 127 -9.40 9.56 8.28
N ASP A 128 -9.17 10.19 9.40
CA ASP A 128 -8.04 11.07 9.72
C ASP A 128 -6.74 10.25 9.83
N CYS A 129 -6.55 9.33 8.87
CA CYS A 129 -5.46 8.35 8.84
C CYS A 129 -4.09 9.01 8.86
N CYS A 130 -4.01 10.26 8.39
CA CYS A 130 -2.74 10.98 8.26
C CYS A 130 -2.22 11.48 9.60
N ARG A 131 -3.07 11.73 10.60
CA ARG A 131 -2.65 12.34 11.88
C ARG A 131 -2.03 11.37 12.87
N HIS A 132 -2.32 10.08 12.76
CA HIS A 132 -1.86 9.10 13.75
C HIS A 132 -0.37 8.73 13.65
N TYR A 133 0.27 9.06 12.52
CA TYR A 133 1.65 8.68 12.26
C TYR A 133 2.64 9.86 12.18
N GLU A 134 2.15 11.09 12.33
CA GLU A 134 3.02 12.26 12.46
C GLU A 134 3.75 12.22 13.80
N GLY A 135 4.97 11.76 13.80
CA GLY A 135 5.85 11.82 14.97
C GLY A 135 6.57 10.52 15.37
N GLN A 136 6.34 9.43 14.71
CA GLN A 136 7.00 8.16 15.02
C GLN A 136 7.94 7.70 13.89
N GLY A 137 9.09 8.35 13.78
CA GLY A 137 10.25 7.87 13.00
C GLY A 137 9.94 7.49 11.54
N SER A 138 10.87 7.70 10.64
CA SER A 138 10.81 7.53 9.19
C SER A 138 9.93 6.38 8.67
N PHE A 139 8.64 6.65 8.59
CA PHE A 139 7.70 5.86 7.82
C PHE A 139 7.59 6.47 6.43
N ASP A 140 8.05 5.76 5.40
CA ASP A 140 7.66 6.03 4.03
C ASP A 140 6.21 5.54 3.82
N LEU A 141 5.27 6.12 4.56
CA LEU A 141 3.85 5.90 4.34
C LEU A 141 3.44 6.76 3.15
N PHE A 142 3.39 6.16 1.97
CA PHE A 142 2.87 6.83 0.79
C PHE A 142 1.34 6.91 0.85
N LEU A 143 0.82 7.79 1.71
CA LEU A 143 -0.56 8.26 1.61
C LEU A 143 -0.57 9.39 0.58
N ARG A 144 -0.90 9.12 -0.66
CA ARG A 144 -1.30 10.16 -1.60
C ARG A 144 -2.81 10.30 -1.55
N GLN A 145 -3.26 11.41 -0.97
CA GLN A 145 -4.60 11.91 -1.23
C GLN A 145 -4.71 12.30 -2.70
N VAL A 146 -5.81 11.94 -3.32
CA VAL A 146 -6.25 12.44 -4.62
C VAL A 146 -7.14 13.64 -4.40
#